data_972bb0f9783a55f7d4c298d9e8d30cd4
#
_entry.id   972bb0f9783a55f7d4c298d9e8d30cd4
#
_cell.length_a   1.000
_cell.length_b   1.000
_cell.length_c   1.000
_cell.angle_alpha   90.00
_cell.angle_beta   90.00
_cell.angle_gamma   90.00
#
_symmetry.space_group_name_H-M   'P 1'
#
loop_
_entity.id
_entity.type
_entity.pdbx_description
1 polymer ?
#
loop_
_entity_poly.entity_id
_entity_poly.type
_entity_poly.pdbx_seq_one_letter_code
_entity_poly.pdbx_strand_id
1 'polypeptide(L)'
;MAASDREQILIKNIYYMLAYAFKALQQKNYKDMETVQFDNAQNLFAAILAQGISQQLKQGLYKEYIDQEGDLSVLHGKISFPGTIRNQIAHRQQLHCEYDELSENNLLNQIIKTTALILVGSSQVKKEYRQRLRSEMLFFSSVDEVEPSSIRWSDLRFHRNNETYLMLIGICQLVLNGMLQTEDDGSYKLAVFEDSQEMSYLYEKFLLEYYRRERPQLKASASQIRWALDDGVQNALPIMQSDIMLQQVNSVLIIDAKFYAHNMQEQYNKRTIHSGN
;
A
#
# COMPACT_ATOMS: atom_id res chain seq x y z
N MET A 1 22.02 -23.26 -10.57
CA MET A 1 21.67 -22.20 -9.61
C MET A 1 20.97 -22.84 -8.43
N ALA A 2 21.48 -22.67 -7.21
CA ALA A 2 20.83 -23.19 -6.01
C ALA A 2 19.49 -22.45 -5.79
N ALA A 3 18.52 -23.07 -5.08
CA ALA A 3 17.23 -22.45 -4.77
C ALA A 3 17.41 -21.10 -4.05
N SER A 4 18.39 -21.02 -3.13
CA SER A 4 18.77 -19.78 -2.43
C SER A 4 19.20 -18.64 -3.36
N ASP A 5 19.90 -18.93 -4.47
CA ASP A 5 20.34 -17.89 -5.42
C ASP A 5 19.17 -17.30 -6.20
N ARG A 6 18.16 -18.13 -6.54
CA ARG A 6 16.95 -17.66 -7.23
C ARG A 6 16.11 -16.75 -6.36
N GLU A 7 15.92 -17.12 -5.10
CA GLU A 7 15.17 -16.36 -4.12
C GLU A 7 15.82 -14.98 -3.85
N GLN A 8 17.15 -14.93 -3.74
CA GLN A 8 17.89 -13.66 -3.58
C GLN A 8 17.76 -12.76 -4.82
N ILE A 9 17.78 -13.32 -6.03
CA ILE A 9 17.59 -12.54 -7.26
C ILE A 9 16.17 -11.96 -7.29
N LEU A 10 15.17 -12.73 -6.92
CA LEU A 10 13.78 -12.28 -6.86
C LEU A 10 13.62 -11.10 -5.89
N ILE A 11 14.18 -11.19 -4.68
CA ILE A 11 14.08 -10.14 -3.67
C ILE A 11 14.77 -8.85 -4.11
N LYS A 12 15.93 -8.95 -4.77
CA LYS A 12 16.58 -7.78 -5.37
C LYS A 12 15.73 -7.14 -6.47
N ASN A 13 15.06 -7.95 -7.28
CA ASN A 13 14.15 -7.45 -8.30
C ASN A 13 12.93 -6.76 -7.67
N ILE A 14 12.38 -7.31 -6.59
CA ILE A 14 11.29 -6.66 -5.84
C ILE A 14 11.74 -5.29 -5.32
N TYR A 15 12.92 -5.21 -4.68
CA TYR A 15 13.45 -3.92 -4.22
C TYR A 15 13.64 -2.92 -5.37
N TYR A 16 14.19 -3.39 -6.49
CA TYR A 16 14.39 -2.56 -7.70
C TYR A 16 13.07 -2.03 -8.24
N MET A 17 12.06 -2.88 -8.35
CA MET A 17 10.71 -2.48 -8.76
C MET A 17 10.10 -1.45 -7.80
N LEU A 18 10.24 -1.68 -6.49
CA LEU A 18 9.77 -0.74 -5.47
C LEU A 18 10.49 0.62 -5.56
N ALA A 19 11.79 0.63 -5.84
CA ALA A 19 12.56 1.87 -5.97
C ALA A 19 12.11 2.73 -7.16
N TYR A 20 11.60 2.13 -8.23
CA TYR A 20 10.95 2.87 -9.32
C TYR A 20 9.52 3.27 -8.97
N ALA A 21 8.73 2.34 -8.43
CA ALA A 21 7.34 2.57 -8.07
C ALA A 21 7.17 3.67 -7.00
N PHE A 22 8.14 3.79 -6.10
CA PHE A 22 8.13 4.75 -4.99
C PHE A 22 9.42 5.57 -4.95
N LYS A 23 9.37 6.80 -5.45
CA LYS A 23 10.52 7.73 -5.49
C LYS A 23 11.20 7.93 -4.13
N ALA A 24 10.46 7.80 -3.03
CA ALA A 24 10.98 7.92 -1.68
C ALA A 24 12.11 6.93 -1.38
N LEU A 25 12.06 5.71 -1.93
CA LEU A 25 13.11 4.70 -1.75
C LEU A 25 14.45 5.05 -2.42
N GLN A 26 14.47 6.03 -3.31
CA GLN A 26 15.69 6.51 -3.95
C GLN A 26 16.42 7.56 -3.11
N GLN A 27 15.83 8.02 -2.01
CA GLN A 27 16.45 8.96 -1.10
C GLN A 27 17.63 8.32 -0.35
N LYS A 28 18.57 9.15 0.08
CA LYS A 28 19.82 8.72 0.74
C LYS A 28 19.58 7.74 1.90
N ASN A 29 18.50 7.93 2.64
CA ASN A 29 18.15 7.14 3.82
C ASN A 29 17.80 5.67 3.53
N TYR A 30 17.51 5.32 2.27
CA TYR A 30 17.18 3.97 1.83
C TYR A 30 18.25 3.32 0.95
N LYS A 31 19.31 4.08 0.54
CA LYS A 31 20.36 3.56 -0.33
C LYS A 31 21.12 2.38 0.26
N ASP A 32 21.28 2.36 1.57
CA ASP A 32 21.98 1.26 2.25
C ASP A 32 21.20 -0.06 2.14
N MET A 33 19.88 -0.01 1.92
CA MET A 33 19.05 -1.21 1.73
C MET A 33 19.32 -1.93 0.40
N GLU A 34 19.82 -1.24 -0.62
CA GLU A 34 20.20 -1.84 -1.90
C GLU A 34 21.33 -2.87 -1.73
N THR A 35 22.22 -2.65 -0.76
CA THR A 35 23.38 -3.52 -0.47
C THR A 35 23.05 -4.64 0.51
N VAL A 36 21.93 -4.57 1.22
CA VAL A 36 21.52 -5.59 2.21
C VAL A 36 20.98 -6.82 1.48
N GLN A 37 21.48 -7.98 1.88
CA GLN A 37 20.92 -9.25 1.42
C GLN A 37 19.76 -9.65 2.34
N PHE A 38 18.55 -9.61 1.81
CA PHE A 38 17.35 -10.08 2.50
C PHE A 38 17.11 -11.55 2.17
N ASP A 39 16.73 -12.34 3.19
CA ASP A 39 16.47 -13.76 3.02
C ASP A 39 15.11 -14.04 2.38
N ASN A 40 14.14 -13.12 2.60
CA ASN A 40 12.78 -13.21 2.06
C ASN A 40 12.15 -11.82 1.89
N ALA A 41 11.01 -11.75 1.20
CA ALA A 41 10.28 -10.51 0.96
C ALA A 41 9.75 -9.88 2.26
N GLN A 42 9.38 -10.69 3.27
CA GLN A 42 8.90 -10.19 4.56
C GLN A 42 9.97 -9.36 5.28
N ASN A 43 11.24 -9.80 5.24
CA ASN A 43 12.36 -9.04 5.80
C ASN A 43 12.58 -7.72 5.05
N LEU A 44 12.47 -7.73 3.73
CA LEU A 44 12.57 -6.52 2.91
C LEU A 44 11.47 -5.52 3.28
N PHE A 45 10.20 -5.94 3.30
CA PHE A 45 9.08 -5.07 3.64
C PHE A 45 9.17 -4.55 5.07
N ALA A 46 9.54 -5.40 6.04
CA ALA A 46 9.72 -5.01 7.43
C ALA A 46 10.84 -3.96 7.58
N ALA A 47 11.95 -4.11 6.87
CA ALA A 47 13.04 -3.16 6.88
C ALA A 47 12.64 -1.80 6.28
N ILE A 48 11.96 -1.80 5.13
CA ILE A 48 11.48 -0.58 4.48
C ILE A 48 10.45 0.12 5.38
N LEU A 49 9.50 -0.64 5.93
CA LEU A 49 8.44 -0.10 6.77
C LEU A 49 9.02 0.52 8.04
N ALA A 50 9.92 -0.20 8.75
CA ALA A 50 10.60 0.33 9.93
C ALA A 50 11.36 1.62 9.61
N GLN A 51 12.13 1.65 8.53
CA GLN A 51 12.86 2.85 8.14
C GLN A 51 11.92 4.03 7.85
N GLY A 52 10.81 3.78 7.16
CA GLY A 52 9.84 4.82 6.81
C GLY A 52 9.07 5.33 8.02
N ILE A 53 8.64 4.43 8.92
CA ILE A 53 7.99 4.81 10.19
C ILE A 53 8.94 5.66 11.04
N SER A 54 10.20 5.23 11.18
CA SER A 54 11.22 6.00 11.93
C SER A 54 11.42 7.41 11.38
N GLN A 55 11.38 7.59 10.06
CA GLN A 55 11.44 8.91 9.43
C GLN A 55 10.17 9.72 9.71
N GLN A 56 9.01 9.09 9.60
CA GLN A 56 7.73 9.75 9.85
C GLN A 56 7.60 10.20 11.31
N LEU A 57 8.03 9.38 12.26
CA LEU A 57 8.02 9.73 13.68
C LEU A 57 8.85 10.97 14.01
N LYS A 58 9.93 11.24 13.26
CA LYS A 58 10.72 12.48 13.42
C LYS A 58 9.96 13.74 12.99
N GLN A 59 8.99 13.59 12.11
CA GLN A 59 8.12 14.68 11.63
C GLN A 59 6.80 14.76 12.42
N GLY A 60 6.50 13.73 13.21
CA GLY A 60 5.21 13.48 13.86
C GLY A 60 4.29 12.65 12.98
N LEU A 61 3.36 11.93 13.58
CA LEU A 61 2.33 11.19 12.87
C LEU A 61 1.40 12.15 12.14
N TYR A 62 0.93 11.73 10.96
CA TYR A 62 -0.09 12.49 10.23
C TYR A 62 -1.36 12.59 11.06
N LYS A 63 -1.92 13.77 11.11
CA LYS A 63 -3.17 14.06 11.81
C LYS A 63 -4.23 14.47 10.80
N GLU A 64 -5.44 14.01 11.05
CA GLU A 64 -6.62 14.33 10.27
C GLU A 64 -7.74 14.79 11.18
N TYR A 65 -8.56 15.72 10.68
CA TYR A 65 -9.77 16.10 11.40
C TYR A 65 -10.78 14.95 11.28
N ILE A 66 -11.20 14.45 12.42
CA ILE A 66 -12.18 13.36 12.55
C ILE A 66 -13.40 13.92 13.24
N ASP A 67 -14.58 13.72 12.65
CA ASP A 67 -15.85 14.06 13.24
C ASP A 67 -16.02 13.28 14.54
N GLN A 68 -16.26 14.01 15.62
CA GLN A 68 -16.54 13.47 16.94
C GLN A 68 -17.90 13.95 17.43
N GLU A 69 -18.55 13.12 18.21
CA GLU A 69 -19.74 13.51 18.94
C GLU A 69 -19.61 13.07 20.39
N GLY A 70 -20.10 13.91 21.32
CA GLY A 70 -20.01 13.59 22.73
C GLY A 70 -20.72 14.55 23.64
N ASP A 71 -20.93 14.09 24.89
CA ASP A 71 -21.53 14.87 25.95
C ASP A 71 -20.46 15.65 26.68
N LEU A 72 -20.45 16.98 26.52
CA LEU A 72 -19.42 17.87 27.04
C LEU A 72 -20.03 18.88 28.03
N SER A 73 -19.25 19.25 29.04
CA SER A 73 -19.64 20.29 30.01
C SER A 73 -19.52 21.72 29.47
N VAL A 74 -18.78 21.87 28.35
CA VAL A 74 -18.55 23.16 27.69
C VAL A 74 -18.87 22.98 26.21
N LEU A 75 -19.42 24.02 25.58
CA LEU A 75 -19.70 24.03 24.16
C LEU A 75 -18.41 23.83 23.33
N HIS A 76 -18.41 22.83 22.48
CA HIS A 76 -17.36 22.58 21.50
C HIS A 76 -17.99 22.22 20.15
N GLY A 77 -17.66 22.95 19.10
CA GLY A 77 -18.26 22.77 17.78
C GLY A 77 -19.74 23.13 17.71
N LYS A 78 -20.57 22.25 17.22
CA LYS A 78 -22.01 22.42 16.97
C LYS A 78 -22.82 21.65 18.01
N ILE A 79 -23.86 22.30 18.56
CA ILE A 79 -24.80 21.61 19.47
C ILE A 79 -25.74 20.70 18.68
N SER A 80 -25.83 19.46 19.10
CA SER A 80 -26.90 18.53 18.71
C SER A 80 -28.07 18.69 19.67
N PHE A 81 -29.14 19.33 19.23
CA PHE A 81 -30.32 19.57 20.06
C PHE A 81 -30.96 18.28 20.59
N PRO A 82 -31.15 17.22 19.76
CA PRO A 82 -31.74 15.98 20.24
C PRO A 82 -30.94 15.32 21.37
N GLY A 83 -29.60 15.30 21.26
CA GLY A 83 -28.72 14.77 22.28
C GLY A 83 -28.73 15.61 23.56
N THR A 84 -28.68 16.93 23.42
CA THR A 84 -28.72 17.86 24.56
C THR A 84 -30.04 17.77 25.33
N ILE A 85 -31.20 17.69 24.66
CA ILE A 85 -32.52 17.50 25.30
C ILE A 85 -32.53 16.17 26.06
N ARG A 86 -31.98 15.08 25.50
CA ARG A 86 -31.86 13.78 26.17
C ARG A 86 -31.04 13.93 27.48
N ASN A 87 -29.95 14.69 27.48
CA ASN A 87 -29.13 14.95 28.66
C ASN A 87 -29.90 15.76 29.70
N GLN A 88 -30.66 16.76 29.26
CA GLN A 88 -31.50 17.57 30.20
C GLN A 88 -32.60 16.71 30.86
N ILE A 89 -33.27 15.84 30.09
CA ILE A 89 -34.28 14.90 30.65
C ILE A 89 -33.63 13.96 31.67
N ALA A 90 -32.38 13.52 31.39
CA ALA A 90 -31.59 12.69 32.31
C ALA A 90 -30.94 13.45 33.46
N HIS A 91 -31.26 14.74 33.64
CA HIS A 91 -30.66 15.65 34.63
C HIS A 91 -29.12 15.76 34.57
N ARG A 92 -28.54 15.54 33.35
CA ARG A 92 -27.12 15.75 33.11
C ARG A 92 -26.87 17.19 32.66
N GLN A 93 -25.95 17.87 33.30
CA GLN A 93 -25.52 19.24 32.94
C GLN A 93 -24.47 19.19 31.83
N GLN A 94 -24.81 18.57 30.69
CA GLN A 94 -23.93 18.37 29.56
C GLN A 94 -24.64 18.71 28.25
N LEU A 95 -23.89 19.32 27.34
CA LEU A 95 -24.32 19.58 25.98
C LEU A 95 -23.83 18.43 25.08
N HIS A 96 -24.69 17.92 24.21
CA HIS A 96 -24.27 16.98 23.18
C HIS A 96 -23.75 17.79 22.00
N CYS A 97 -22.46 17.63 21.70
CA CYS A 97 -21.75 18.42 20.71
C CYS A 97 -21.22 17.52 19.58
N GLU A 98 -21.31 18.03 18.37
CA GLU A 98 -20.64 17.53 17.17
C GLU A 98 -19.47 18.45 16.87
N TYR A 99 -18.25 17.90 16.79
CA TYR A 99 -17.03 18.69 16.60
C TYR A 99 -15.95 17.90 15.88
N ASP A 100 -15.04 18.64 15.24
CA ASP A 100 -13.88 18.05 14.58
C ASP A 100 -12.71 18.05 15.56
N GLU A 101 -12.06 16.88 15.70
CA GLU A 101 -10.85 16.72 16.48
C GLU A 101 -9.68 16.32 15.59
N LEU A 102 -8.53 17.00 15.77
CA LEU A 102 -7.31 16.68 15.05
C LEU A 102 -6.66 15.44 15.66
N SER A 103 -6.83 14.29 15.02
CA SER A 103 -6.46 12.99 15.56
C SER A 103 -5.37 12.28 14.76
N GLU A 104 -4.49 11.59 15.48
CA GLU A 104 -3.56 10.61 14.91
C GLU A 104 -4.24 9.27 14.61
N ASN A 105 -5.41 9.01 15.20
CA ASN A 105 -6.18 7.80 14.99
C ASN A 105 -6.98 7.85 13.68
N ASN A 106 -6.28 8.00 12.57
CA ASN A 106 -6.83 8.00 11.22
C ASN A 106 -6.48 6.71 10.47
N LEU A 107 -7.20 6.46 9.39
CA LEU A 107 -7.07 5.20 8.63
C LEU A 107 -5.65 4.94 8.13
N LEU A 108 -4.89 5.97 7.74
CA LEU A 108 -3.50 5.78 7.26
C LEU A 108 -2.60 5.25 8.39
N ASN A 109 -2.69 5.82 9.58
CA ASN A 109 -1.91 5.36 10.74
C ASN A 109 -2.38 3.99 11.23
N GLN A 110 -3.69 3.70 11.20
CA GLN A 110 -4.24 2.39 11.55
C GLN A 110 -3.71 1.29 10.62
N ILE A 111 -3.68 1.52 9.31
CA ILE A 111 -3.12 0.58 8.33
C ILE A 111 -1.63 0.30 8.62
N ILE A 112 -0.84 1.35 8.87
CA ILE A 112 0.59 1.21 9.20
C ILE A 112 0.76 0.39 10.47
N LYS A 113 0.01 0.72 11.54
CA LYS A 113 0.07 -0.01 12.82
C LYS A 113 -0.26 -1.49 12.64
N THR A 114 -1.40 -1.78 12.04
CA THR A 114 -1.87 -3.16 11.82
C THR A 114 -0.83 -3.95 11.02
N THR A 115 -0.32 -3.41 9.92
CA THR A 115 0.71 -4.08 9.10
C THR A 115 1.99 -4.32 9.88
N ALA A 116 2.46 -3.33 10.65
CA ALA A 116 3.66 -3.47 11.47
C ALA A 116 3.50 -4.57 12.54
N LEU A 117 2.33 -4.66 13.20
CA LEU A 117 2.05 -5.68 14.20
C LEU A 117 1.99 -7.09 13.58
N ILE A 118 1.41 -7.24 12.40
CA ILE A 118 1.41 -8.51 11.66
C ILE A 118 2.85 -8.95 11.33
N LEU A 119 3.70 -8.03 10.84
CA LEU A 119 5.11 -8.32 10.58
C LEU A 119 5.89 -8.66 11.87
N VAL A 120 5.57 -8.00 12.99
CA VAL A 120 6.16 -8.32 14.32
C VAL A 120 5.76 -9.72 14.79
N GLY A 121 4.54 -10.16 14.48
CA GLY A 121 4.05 -11.51 14.79
C GLY A 121 4.68 -12.62 13.94
N SER A 122 5.16 -12.31 12.74
CA SER A 122 5.71 -13.31 11.82
C SER A 122 7.06 -13.86 12.29
N SER A 123 7.17 -15.18 12.35
CA SER A 123 8.43 -15.88 12.65
C SER A 123 9.46 -15.75 11.52
N GLN A 124 9.01 -15.46 10.29
CA GLN A 124 9.87 -15.31 9.11
C GLN A 124 10.61 -13.97 9.09
N VAL A 125 10.15 -12.99 9.87
CA VAL A 125 10.81 -11.68 9.99
C VAL A 125 11.93 -11.77 11.01
N LYS A 126 13.13 -11.33 10.65
CA LYS A 126 14.31 -11.30 11.52
C LYS A 126 14.03 -10.53 12.82
N LYS A 127 14.63 -11.02 13.91
CA LYS A 127 14.44 -10.44 15.25
C LYS A 127 14.76 -8.94 15.28
N GLU A 128 15.76 -8.48 14.56
CA GLU A 128 16.17 -7.06 14.51
C GLU A 128 15.07 -6.16 13.97
N TYR A 129 14.41 -6.56 12.86
CA TYR A 129 13.32 -5.78 12.27
C TYR A 129 12.06 -5.82 13.14
N ARG A 130 11.75 -6.99 13.73
CA ARG A 130 10.64 -7.12 14.68
C ARG A 130 10.83 -6.24 15.93
N GLN A 131 12.04 -6.19 16.46
CA GLN A 131 12.34 -5.35 17.64
C GLN A 131 12.23 -3.86 17.29
N ARG A 132 12.74 -3.46 16.12
CA ARG A 132 12.66 -2.09 15.65
C ARG A 132 11.20 -1.67 15.45
N LEU A 133 10.40 -2.43 14.69
CA LEU A 133 8.97 -2.17 14.52
C LEU A 133 8.23 -2.12 15.85
N ARG A 134 8.51 -3.05 16.77
CA ARG A 134 7.89 -3.05 18.11
C ARG A 134 8.18 -1.78 18.89
N SER A 135 9.40 -1.27 18.84
CA SER A 135 9.76 -0.02 19.51
C SER A 135 9.08 1.20 18.88
N GLU A 136 8.91 1.20 17.57
CA GLU A 136 8.21 2.26 16.85
C GLU A 136 6.70 2.25 17.13
N MET A 137 6.09 1.07 17.31
CA MET A 137 4.66 0.95 17.65
C MET A 137 4.30 1.52 19.02
N LEU A 138 5.26 1.75 19.92
CA LEU A 138 5.00 2.46 21.17
C LEU A 138 4.48 3.89 20.95
N PHE A 139 4.87 4.53 19.85
CA PHE A 139 4.41 5.86 19.47
C PHE A 139 3.00 5.86 18.82
N PHE A 140 2.46 4.68 18.51
CA PHE A 140 1.11 4.50 17.96
C PHE A 140 0.09 4.10 19.03
N SER A 141 0.34 4.45 20.30
CA SER A 141 -0.54 4.07 21.42
C SER A 141 -1.96 4.65 21.30
N SER A 142 -2.10 5.84 20.70
CA SER A 142 -3.38 6.50 20.43
C SER A 142 -4.07 6.05 19.15
N VAL A 143 -3.44 5.17 18.36
CA VAL A 143 -3.95 4.70 17.06
C VAL A 143 -4.54 3.31 17.27
N ASP A 144 -5.74 3.06 16.75
CA ASP A 144 -6.37 1.74 16.76
C ASP A 144 -5.81 0.82 15.67
N GLU A 145 -6.10 -0.46 15.76
CA GLU A 145 -5.87 -1.43 14.69
C GLU A 145 -7.10 -1.47 13.77
N VAL A 146 -6.87 -1.68 12.47
CA VAL A 146 -7.94 -1.85 11.48
C VAL A 146 -7.96 -3.29 10.99
N GLU A 147 -9.16 -3.84 10.82
CA GLU A 147 -9.32 -5.16 10.21
C GLU A 147 -8.87 -5.12 8.74
N PRO A 148 -7.87 -5.93 8.32
CA PRO A 148 -7.32 -5.87 6.97
C PRO A 148 -8.36 -6.01 5.86
N SER A 149 -9.35 -6.89 6.05
CA SER A 149 -10.42 -7.14 5.08
C SER A 149 -11.40 -5.96 4.92
N SER A 150 -11.45 -5.04 5.88
CA SER A 150 -12.30 -3.85 5.84
C SER A 150 -11.69 -2.67 5.09
N ILE A 151 -10.40 -2.73 4.75
CA ILE A 151 -9.68 -1.62 4.13
C ILE A 151 -10.12 -1.42 2.68
N ARG A 152 -10.69 -0.26 2.41
CA ARG A 152 -11.04 0.18 1.05
C ARG A 152 -9.91 1.02 0.47
N TRP A 153 -8.97 0.36 -0.19
CA TRP A 153 -7.78 1.01 -0.75
C TRP A 153 -8.08 2.13 -1.74
N SER A 154 -9.19 2.02 -2.49
CA SER A 154 -9.66 3.05 -3.44
C SER A 154 -10.08 4.36 -2.78
N ASP A 155 -10.45 4.31 -1.49
CA ASP A 155 -10.98 5.45 -0.76
C ASP A 155 -9.87 6.30 -0.13
N LEU A 156 -8.65 5.77 -0.07
CA LEU A 156 -7.49 6.49 0.46
C LEU A 156 -7.17 7.71 -0.41
N ARG A 157 -7.00 8.85 0.23
CA ARG A 157 -6.67 10.10 -0.45
C ARG A 157 -5.31 10.59 -0.01
N PHE A 158 -4.48 10.91 -1.00
CA PHE A 158 -3.15 11.46 -0.78
C PHE A 158 -3.11 12.89 -1.30
N HIS A 159 -2.55 13.77 -0.51
CA HIS A 159 -2.36 15.17 -0.81
C HIS A 159 -0.97 15.61 -0.30
N ARG A 160 -0.60 16.87 -0.56
CA ARG A 160 0.75 17.35 -0.26
C ARG A 160 1.21 17.10 1.19
N ASN A 161 0.29 17.14 2.16
CA ASN A 161 0.64 17.01 3.58
C ASN A 161 0.86 15.55 4.02
N ASN A 162 0.36 14.55 3.27
CA ASN A 162 0.51 13.13 3.57
C ASN A 162 1.17 12.33 2.43
N GLU A 163 1.80 13.02 1.46
CA GLU A 163 2.48 12.36 0.32
C GLU A 163 3.56 11.37 0.76
N THR A 164 4.23 11.63 1.91
CA THR A 164 5.23 10.74 2.49
C THR A 164 4.64 9.38 2.89
N TYR A 165 3.34 9.33 3.19
CA TYR A 165 2.63 8.09 3.49
C TYR A 165 2.37 7.23 2.26
N LEU A 166 2.41 7.79 1.05
CA LEU A 166 2.11 7.05 -0.18
C LEU A 166 2.98 5.79 -0.32
N MET A 167 4.27 5.89 0.01
CA MET A 167 5.17 4.74 0.00
C MET A 167 4.85 3.75 1.11
N LEU A 168 4.65 4.24 2.35
CA LEU A 168 4.35 3.38 3.51
C LEU A 168 3.06 2.59 3.27
N ILE A 169 2.01 3.26 2.84
CA ILE A 169 0.72 2.63 2.54
C ILE A 169 0.84 1.65 1.36
N GLY A 170 1.63 2.00 0.34
CA GLY A 170 1.91 1.07 -0.76
C GLY A 170 2.61 -0.21 -0.30
N ILE A 171 3.57 -0.12 0.63
CA ILE A 171 4.19 -1.30 1.25
C ILE A 171 3.17 -2.07 2.10
N CYS A 172 2.36 -1.37 2.89
CA CYS A 172 1.29 -2.02 3.67
C CYS A 172 0.32 -2.79 2.77
N GLN A 173 -0.09 -2.22 1.64
CA GLN A 173 -0.95 -2.87 0.66
C GLN A 173 -0.32 -4.15 0.10
N LEU A 174 0.97 -4.10 -0.28
CA LEU A 174 1.69 -5.28 -0.75
C LEU A 174 1.78 -6.38 0.30
N VAL A 175 1.93 -6.02 1.57
CA VAL A 175 1.95 -7.00 2.67
C VAL A 175 0.56 -7.57 2.92
N LEU A 176 -0.45 -6.72 3.09
CA LEU A 176 -1.79 -7.14 3.50
C LEU A 176 -2.53 -7.87 2.38
N ASN A 177 -2.48 -7.38 1.14
CA ASN A 177 -3.16 -8.03 0.02
C ASN A 177 -2.32 -9.16 -0.59
N GLY A 178 -0.99 -8.96 -0.67
CA GLY A 178 -0.12 -9.88 -1.41
C GLY A 178 0.40 -11.05 -0.59
N MET A 179 0.38 -10.98 0.73
CA MET A 179 0.99 -12.01 1.58
C MET A 179 0.08 -12.51 2.70
N LEU A 180 -0.93 -11.73 3.12
CA LEU A 180 -1.76 -12.08 4.26
C LEU A 180 -2.74 -13.21 3.91
N GLN A 181 -2.72 -14.28 4.70
CA GLN A 181 -3.67 -15.37 4.65
C GLN A 181 -4.32 -15.53 6.03
N THR A 182 -5.63 -15.73 6.04
CA THR A 182 -6.36 -16.05 7.28
C THR A 182 -6.32 -17.56 7.50
N GLU A 183 -5.91 -18.00 8.67
CA GLU A 183 -5.97 -19.41 9.09
C GLU A 183 -7.37 -19.77 9.64
N ASP A 184 -7.66 -21.05 9.76
CA ASP A 184 -8.99 -21.55 10.19
C ASP A 184 -9.38 -21.09 11.62
N ASP A 185 -8.40 -20.76 12.45
CA ASP A 185 -8.60 -20.23 13.81
C ASP A 185 -8.79 -18.70 13.86
N GLY A 186 -8.82 -18.04 12.69
CA GLY A 186 -8.93 -16.60 12.55
C GLY A 186 -7.60 -15.84 12.74
N SER A 187 -6.48 -16.54 12.93
CA SER A 187 -5.16 -15.92 12.98
C SER A 187 -4.66 -15.56 11.56
N TYR A 188 -3.68 -14.66 11.50
CA TYR A 188 -3.07 -14.23 10.24
C TYR A 188 -1.68 -14.84 10.06
N LYS A 189 -1.42 -15.35 8.86
CA LYS A 189 -0.11 -15.83 8.44
C LYS A 189 0.33 -15.13 7.16
N LEU A 190 1.62 -14.86 7.07
CA LEU A 190 2.20 -14.29 5.86
C LEU A 190 2.72 -15.40 4.95
N ALA A 191 2.14 -15.46 3.74
CA ALA A 191 2.56 -16.36 2.67
C ALA A 191 3.75 -15.80 1.88
N VAL A 192 4.18 -16.57 0.87
CA VAL A 192 5.21 -16.13 -0.08
C VAL A 192 4.61 -15.16 -1.09
N PHE A 193 5.35 -14.09 -1.39
CA PHE A 193 4.87 -12.96 -2.23
C PHE A 193 4.91 -13.25 -3.75
N GLU A 194 5.32 -14.42 -4.19
CA GLU A 194 5.71 -14.67 -5.58
C GLU A 194 4.56 -14.69 -6.61
N ASP A 195 3.38 -15.17 -6.24
CA ASP A 195 2.25 -15.39 -7.16
C ASP A 195 1.02 -14.52 -6.83
N SER A 196 1.24 -13.33 -6.27
CA SER A 196 0.15 -12.45 -5.89
C SER A 196 -0.25 -11.50 -7.03
N GLN A 197 -1.52 -11.11 -7.06
CA GLN A 197 -2.03 -10.06 -7.94
C GLN A 197 -1.27 -8.74 -7.71
N GLU A 198 -0.82 -8.50 -6.49
CA GLU A 198 -0.04 -7.33 -6.08
C GLU A 198 1.35 -7.31 -6.71
N MET A 199 1.96 -8.48 -6.98
CA MET A 199 3.21 -8.55 -7.72
C MET A 199 3.02 -8.09 -9.17
N SER A 200 1.93 -8.49 -9.82
CA SER A 200 1.56 -8.00 -11.15
C SER A 200 1.37 -6.49 -11.14
N TYR A 201 0.61 -5.97 -10.18
CA TYR A 201 0.40 -4.53 -10.02
C TYR A 201 1.71 -3.77 -9.76
N LEU A 202 2.60 -4.31 -8.92
CA LEU A 202 3.93 -3.73 -8.69
C LEU A 202 4.76 -3.69 -9.97
N TYR A 203 4.70 -4.77 -10.77
CA TYR A 203 5.42 -4.87 -12.02
C TYR A 203 4.91 -3.87 -13.08
N GLU A 204 3.61 -3.73 -13.24
CA GLU A 204 2.98 -2.73 -14.11
C GLU A 204 3.40 -1.30 -13.72
N LYS A 205 3.31 -0.99 -12.43
CA LYS A 205 3.72 0.31 -11.89
C LYS A 205 5.22 0.57 -12.08
N PHE A 206 6.05 -0.45 -11.85
CA PHE A 206 7.49 -0.36 -12.11
C PHE A 206 7.77 -0.02 -13.57
N LEU A 207 7.19 -0.76 -14.51
CA LEU A 207 7.41 -0.54 -15.93
C LEU A 207 6.98 0.86 -16.36
N LEU A 208 5.81 1.32 -15.91
CA LEU A 208 5.33 2.66 -16.22
C LEU A 208 6.30 3.74 -15.73
N GLU A 209 6.76 3.66 -14.47
CA GLU A 209 7.70 4.63 -13.90
C GLU A 209 9.11 4.51 -14.50
N TYR A 210 9.54 3.28 -14.89
CA TYR A 210 10.77 3.06 -15.64
C TYR A 210 10.75 3.83 -16.97
N TYR A 211 9.70 3.66 -17.78
CA TYR A 211 9.59 4.38 -19.06
C TYR A 211 9.51 5.89 -18.87
N ARG A 212 8.77 6.37 -17.87
CA ARG A 212 8.69 7.80 -17.55
C ARG A 212 10.04 8.41 -17.23
N ARG A 213 10.88 7.67 -16.54
CA ARG A 213 12.17 8.14 -16.05
C ARG A 213 13.30 7.93 -17.07
N GLU A 214 13.42 6.70 -17.57
CA GLU A 214 14.56 6.33 -18.43
C GLU A 214 14.31 6.66 -19.90
N ARG A 215 13.07 6.85 -20.30
CA ARG A 215 12.65 7.14 -21.66
C ARG A 215 11.60 8.25 -21.74
N PRO A 216 11.86 9.45 -21.19
CA PRO A 216 10.87 10.53 -21.12
C PRO A 216 10.37 10.99 -22.49
N GLN A 217 11.16 10.79 -23.53
CA GLN A 217 10.78 11.09 -24.92
C GLN A 217 9.59 10.26 -25.43
N LEU A 218 9.31 9.11 -24.78
CA LEU A 218 8.18 8.22 -25.15
C LEU A 218 6.86 8.60 -24.46
N LYS A 219 6.84 9.64 -23.62
CA LYS A 219 5.65 10.16 -22.93
C LYS A 219 4.76 9.05 -22.36
N ALA A 220 5.36 8.15 -21.56
CA ALA A 220 4.67 7.00 -21.00
C ALA A 220 3.50 7.40 -20.10
N SER A 221 2.35 6.77 -20.30
CA SER A 221 1.11 6.99 -19.54
C SER A 221 0.33 5.69 -19.37
N ALA A 222 -0.47 5.58 -18.30
CA ALA A 222 -1.53 4.59 -18.17
C ALA A 222 -2.84 5.28 -18.57
N SER A 223 -3.25 5.12 -19.81
CA SER A 223 -4.34 5.90 -20.38
C SER A 223 -5.58 5.05 -20.58
N GLN A 224 -6.74 5.66 -20.34
CA GLN A 224 -8.01 5.08 -20.76
C GLN A 224 -8.12 5.16 -22.27
N ILE A 225 -8.52 4.05 -22.89
CA ILE A 225 -8.76 3.95 -24.31
C ILE A 225 -10.27 4.02 -24.52
N ARG A 226 -10.69 4.98 -25.35
CA ARG A 226 -12.12 5.12 -25.68
C ARG A 226 -12.51 4.10 -26.73
N TRP A 227 -13.66 3.46 -26.52
CA TRP A 227 -14.27 2.61 -27.53
C TRP A 227 -14.66 3.46 -28.76
N ALA A 228 -14.26 3.04 -29.93
CA ALA A 228 -14.72 3.61 -31.21
C ALA A 228 -15.93 2.79 -31.66
N LEU A 229 -17.15 3.24 -31.30
CA LEU A 229 -18.40 2.58 -31.62
C LEU A 229 -19.17 3.37 -32.68
N ASP A 230 -19.75 2.68 -33.63
CA ASP A 230 -20.55 3.27 -34.70
C ASP A 230 -21.94 3.69 -34.23
N ASP A 231 -22.46 3.07 -33.13
CA ASP A 231 -23.79 3.28 -32.60
C ASP A 231 -23.87 4.28 -31.41
N GLY A 232 -22.76 4.77 -30.95
CA GLY A 232 -22.68 5.78 -29.88
C GLY A 232 -23.03 5.33 -28.47
N VAL A 233 -23.35 4.04 -28.26
CA VAL A 233 -23.74 3.49 -26.93
C VAL A 233 -22.49 3.11 -26.13
N GLN A 234 -21.77 4.09 -25.58
CA GLN A 234 -20.54 3.86 -24.79
C GLN A 234 -20.82 3.42 -23.34
N ASN A 235 -22.01 3.71 -22.81
CA ASN A 235 -22.28 3.55 -21.35
C ASN A 235 -22.43 2.08 -20.89
N ALA A 236 -22.58 1.13 -21.80
CA ALA A 236 -22.71 -0.29 -21.48
C ALA A 236 -21.39 -1.08 -21.50
N LEU A 237 -20.30 -0.44 -21.97
CA LEU A 237 -19.01 -1.09 -22.08
C LEU A 237 -18.10 -0.77 -20.89
N PRO A 238 -17.28 -1.74 -20.44
CA PRO A 238 -16.30 -1.49 -19.39
C PRO A 238 -15.25 -0.46 -19.87
N ILE A 239 -14.69 0.28 -18.93
CA ILE A 239 -13.57 1.18 -19.21
C ILE A 239 -12.39 0.32 -19.66
N MET A 240 -11.90 0.57 -20.88
CA MET A 240 -10.68 -0.06 -21.38
C MET A 240 -9.49 0.80 -20.95
N GLN A 241 -8.57 0.23 -20.21
CA GLN A 241 -7.35 0.90 -19.74
C GLN A 241 -6.14 0.08 -20.17
N SER A 242 -5.12 0.74 -20.72
CA SER A 242 -3.83 0.12 -20.98
C SER A 242 -2.94 0.21 -19.75
N ASP A 243 -2.12 -0.81 -19.51
CA ASP A 243 -1.11 -0.76 -18.46
C ASP A 243 -0.08 0.32 -18.77
N ILE A 244 0.44 0.32 -20.01
CA ILE A 244 1.39 1.33 -20.47
C ILE A 244 1.08 1.71 -21.91
N MET A 245 1.02 3.01 -22.15
CA MET A 245 0.99 3.59 -23.49
C MET A 245 2.23 4.44 -23.68
N LEU A 246 3.02 4.14 -24.71
CA LEU A 246 4.18 4.90 -25.13
C LEU A 246 3.83 5.69 -26.39
N GLN A 247 3.98 7.01 -26.36
CA GLN A 247 3.62 7.87 -27.46
C GLN A 247 4.87 8.52 -28.08
N GLN A 248 5.05 8.32 -29.38
CA GLN A 248 5.98 9.07 -30.20
C GLN A 248 5.23 9.98 -31.19
N VAL A 249 5.96 10.82 -31.93
CA VAL A 249 5.35 11.83 -32.84
C VAL A 249 4.32 11.21 -33.79
N ASN A 250 4.60 10.04 -34.36
CA ASN A 250 3.74 9.40 -35.37
C ASN A 250 3.32 7.97 -35.01
N SER A 251 3.55 7.51 -33.79
CA SER A 251 3.22 6.15 -33.40
C SER A 251 2.85 6.05 -31.93
N VAL A 252 1.96 5.11 -31.63
CA VAL A 252 1.58 4.72 -30.26
C VAL A 252 1.85 3.24 -30.11
N LEU A 253 2.58 2.87 -29.05
CA LEU A 253 2.77 1.50 -28.64
C LEU A 253 2.01 1.26 -27.34
N ILE A 254 1.18 0.24 -27.33
CA ILE A 254 0.45 -0.21 -26.14
C ILE A 254 1.16 -1.47 -25.63
N ILE A 255 1.45 -1.50 -24.34
CA ILE A 255 2.07 -2.62 -23.65
C ILE A 255 1.09 -3.14 -22.61
N ASP A 256 0.75 -4.40 -22.70
CA ASP A 256 0.06 -5.20 -21.69
C ASP A 256 1.15 -5.92 -20.88
N ALA A 257 1.32 -5.51 -19.62
CA ALA A 257 2.40 -5.98 -18.77
C ALA A 257 1.92 -7.17 -17.93
N LYS A 258 2.55 -8.32 -18.08
CA LYS A 258 2.20 -9.51 -17.31
C LYS A 258 3.40 -10.02 -16.53
N PHE A 259 3.21 -10.20 -15.24
CA PHE A 259 4.17 -10.86 -14.37
C PHE A 259 3.82 -12.35 -14.25
N TYR A 260 4.80 -13.20 -14.49
CA TYR A 260 4.70 -14.63 -14.27
C TYR A 260 5.85 -15.07 -13.36
N ALA A 261 5.57 -15.65 -12.21
CA ALA A 261 6.58 -16.23 -11.33
C ALA A 261 7.34 -17.37 -12.04
N HIS A 262 6.67 -18.09 -12.91
CA HIS A 262 7.24 -19.14 -13.74
C HIS A 262 6.98 -18.84 -15.21
N ASN A 263 7.94 -18.19 -15.87
CA ASN A 263 7.84 -17.84 -17.30
C ASN A 263 8.16 -18.99 -18.26
N MET A 264 8.55 -20.16 -17.75
CA MET A 264 8.81 -21.36 -18.53
C MET A 264 7.98 -22.53 -18.04
N GLN A 265 7.23 -23.15 -18.94
CA GLN A 265 6.53 -24.41 -18.69
C GLN A 265 7.33 -25.57 -19.29
N GLU A 266 7.43 -26.68 -18.54
CA GLU A 266 7.92 -27.94 -19.08
C GLU A 266 6.74 -28.74 -19.66
N GLN A 267 6.68 -28.81 -20.99
CA GLN A 267 5.72 -29.65 -21.69
C GLN A 267 6.50 -30.68 -22.55
N TYR A 268 6.26 -31.96 -22.31
CA TYR A 268 6.93 -33.07 -23.05
C TYR A 268 8.48 -33.00 -22.99
N ASN A 269 9.08 -32.75 -21.84
CA ASN A 269 10.53 -32.57 -21.65
C ASN A 269 11.17 -31.43 -22.48
N LYS A 270 10.37 -30.48 -22.96
CA LYS A 270 10.87 -29.24 -23.57
C LYS A 270 10.41 -28.05 -22.74
N ARG A 271 11.36 -27.18 -22.42
CA ARG A 271 11.05 -25.88 -21.77
C ARG A 271 10.51 -24.94 -22.85
N THR A 272 9.28 -24.47 -22.67
CA THR A 272 8.65 -23.48 -23.52
C THR A 272 8.38 -22.22 -22.71
N ILE A 273 8.48 -21.04 -23.33
CA ILE A 273 8.08 -19.79 -22.71
C ILE A 273 6.57 -19.80 -22.55
N HIS A 274 6.07 -19.37 -21.42
CA HIS A 274 4.64 -19.19 -21.18
C HIS A 274 4.13 -18.12 -22.15
N SER A 275 3.45 -18.54 -23.21
CA SER A 275 2.68 -17.61 -24.05
C SER A 275 1.33 -17.43 -23.39
N GLY A 276 1.10 -16.27 -22.74
CA GLY A 276 -0.23 -15.91 -22.33
C GLY A 276 -1.15 -15.83 -23.55
N ASN A 277 -2.27 -16.52 -23.48
CA ASN A 277 -3.37 -16.33 -24.42
C ASN A 277 -4.08 -15.03 -24.15
#